data_af19e23ef28d76cd3ce928939f0b7b69
#
_entry.id   af19e23ef28d76cd3ce928939f0b7b69
#
_cell.length_a   1.000
_cell.length_b   1.000
_cell.length_c   1.000
_cell.angle_alpha   90.00
_cell.angle_beta   90.00
_cell.angle_gamma   90.00
#
_symmetry.space_group_name_H-M   'P 1'
#
loop_
_entity.id
_entity.type
_entity.pdbx_description
1 polymer ?
#
loop_
_entity_poly.entity_id
_entity_poly.type
_entity_poly.pdbx_seq_one_letter_code
_entity_poly.pdbx_strand_id
1 'polypeptide(L)' 'MAFTVQLPTFQVETEKGNHLYSNYQQAYSKYVDYEKNNVPCELYKEGVKQKEFKPSN' A
#
# COMPACT_ATOMS: atom_id res chain seq x y z
N MET A 1 -3.03 -26.08 -20.76
CA MET A 1 -3.05 -25.65 -19.35
C MET A 1 -2.55 -24.24 -19.22
N ALA A 2 -3.31 -23.40 -18.55
CA ALA A 2 -2.92 -22.01 -18.41
C ALA A 2 -2.18 -21.83 -17.08
N PHE A 3 -1.10 -21.11 -17.14
CA PHE A 3 -0.39 -20.73 -15.93
C PHE A 3 -0.79 -19.32 -15.57
N THR A 4 -1.17 -19.14 -14.35
CA THR A 4 -1.44 -17.81 -13.84
C THR A 4 -0.20 -17.39 -13.06
N VAL A 5 0.50 -16.42 -13.58
CA VAL A 5 1.61 -15.83 -12.84
C VAL A 5 1.03 -14.74 -11.99
N GLN A 6 1.06 -14.96 -10.70
CA GLN A 6 0.62 -13.92 -9.79
C GLN A 6 1.80 -13.08 -9.39
N LEU A 7 1.80 -11.85 -9.83
CA LEU A 7 2.80 -10.90 -9.37
C LEU A 7 2.39 -10.40 -7.99
N PRO A 8 3.35 -10.16 -7.10
CA PRO A 8 3.02 -9.59 -5.80
C PRO A 8 2.25 -8.29 -6.01
N THR A 9 1.18 -8.16 -5.30
CA THR A 9 0.38 -6.95 -5.36
C THR A 9 0.55 -6.19 -4.05
N PHE A 10 0.98 -4.97 -4.16
CA PHE A 10 1.12 -4.08 -3.02
C PHE A 10 0.04 -3.04 -3.11
N GLN A 11 -0.52 -2.69 -1.99
CA GLN A 11 -1.66 -1.79 -1.95
C GLN A 11 -1.44 -0.76 -0.85
N VAL A 12 -1.69 0.49 -1.20
CA VAL A 12 -1.69 1.57 -0.22
C VAL A 12 -3.11 2.06 -0.11
N GLU A 13 -3.71 1.87 1.05
CA GLU A 13 -5.09 2.23 1.28
C GLU A 13 -5.17 3.49 2.09
N THR A 14 -5.98 4.44 1.64
CA THR A 14 -6.22 5.70 2.35
C THR A 14 -7.70 5.98 2.32
N GLU A 15 -8.12 6.98 3.07
CA GLU A 15 -9.51 7.40 3.05
C GLU A 15 -9.95 7.93 1.69
N LYS A 16 -9.00 8.26 0.84
CA LYS A 16 -9.28 8.76 -0.51
C LYS A 16 -9.33 7.65 -1.55
N GLY A 17 -9.02 6.43 -1.17
CA GLY A 17 -9.07 5.29 -2.07
C GLY A 17 -7.88 4.37 -1.93
N ASN A 18 -7.85 3.35 -2.75
CA ASN A 18 -6.78 2.37 -2.79
C ASN A 18 -5.91 2.59 -4.01
N HIS A 19 -4.62 2.41 -3.83
CA HIS A 19 -3.67 2.46 -4.92
C HIS A 19 -2.94 1.14 -4.99
N LEU A 20 -2.89 0.54 -6.17
CA LEU A 20 -2.26 -0.75 -6.38
C LEU A 20 -0.92 -0.57 -7.06
N TYR A 21 0.07 -1.32 -6.60
CA TYR A 21 1.41 -1.29 -7.17
C TYR A 21 1.92 -2.70 -7.33
N SER A 22 2.72 -2.93 -8.35
CA SER A 22 3.36 -4.23 -8.57
C SER A 22 4.75 -4.28 -7.96
N ASN A 23 5.22 -3.17 -7.41
CA ASN A 23 6.58 -3.04 -6.88
C ASN A 23 6.51 -2.49 -5.47
N TYR A 24 7.18 -3.19 -4.55
CA TYR A 24 7.17 -2.78 -3.15
C TYR A 24 7.74 -1.36 -2.96
N GLN A 25 8.80 -1.05 -3.69
CA GLN A 25 9.45 0.25 -3.55
C GLN A 25 8.51 1.39 -3.90
N GLN A 26 7.71 1.21 -4.94
CA GLN A 26 6.73 2.22 -5.34
C GLN A 26 5.63 2.36 -4.29
N ALA A 27 5.16 1.24 -3.78
CA ALA A 27 4.12 1.24 -2.77
C ALA A 27 4.62 1.90 -1.49
N TYR A 28 5.81 1.54 -1.07
CA TYR A 28 6.39 2.08 0.14
C TYR A 28 6.64 3.58 0.00
N SER A 29 7.10 3.99 -1.15
CA SER A 29 7.35 5.40 -1.43
C SER A 29 6.05 6.21 -1.29
N LYS A 30 4.95 5.65 -1.81
CA LYS A 30 3.66 6.32 -1.69
C LYS A 30 3.17 6.34 -0.25
N TYR A 31 3.38 5.24 0.46
CA TYR A 31 3.02 5.16 1.86
C TYR A 31 3.74 6.25 2.68
N VAL A 32 5.05 6.39 2.46
CA VAL A 32 5.84 7.39 3.15
C VAL A 32 5.37 8.81 2.80
N ASP A 33 4.99 9.00 1.56
CA ASP A 33 4.51 10.29 1.09
C ASP A 33 3.23 10.69 1.84
N TYR A 34 2.30 9.76 1.97
CA TYR A 34 1.09 10.01 2.75
C TYR A 34 1.42 10.26 4.22
N GLU A 35 2.37 9.48 4.74
CA GLU A 35 2.78 9.64 6.12
C GLU A 35 3.33 11.03 6.39
N LYS A 36 4.15 11.53 5.46
CA LYS A 36 4.72 12.87 5.58
C LYS A 36 3.65 13.96 5.52
N ASN A 37 2.57 13.68 4.82
CA ASN A 37 1.47 14.63 4.70
C ASN A 37 0.43 14.43 5.78
N ASN A 38 0.73 13.58 6.76
CA ASN A 38 -0.13 13.33 7.90
C ASN A 38 -1.48 12.74 7.50
N VAL A 39 -1.48 11.93 6.44
CA VAL A 39 -2.68 11.28 5.93
C VAL A 39 -2.71 9.84 6.44
N PRO A 40 -3.80 9.39 7.05
CA PRO A 40 -3.90 8.00 7.50
C PRO A 40 -3.77 7.07 6.31
N CYS A 41 -2.94 6.05 6.44
CA CYS A 41 -2.74 5.11 5.34
C CYS A 41 -2.31 3.75 5.88
N GLU A 42 -2.50 2.73 5.04
CA GLU A 42 -2.13 1.36 5.37
C GLU A 42 -1.44 0.76 4.17
N LEU A 43 -0.40 -0.02 4.43
CA LEU A 43 0.35 -0.69 3.39
C LEU A 43 0.07 -2.18 3.48
N TYR A 44 -0.37 -2.76 2.36
CA TYR A 44 -0.70 -4.18 2.29
C TYR A 44 0.19 -4.87 1.26
N LYS A 45 0.47 -6.13 1.54
CA LYS A 45 1.14 -7.02 0.58
C LYS A 45 0.27 -8.26 0.42
N GLU A 46 -0.23 -8.48 -0.79
CA GLU A 46 -1.08 -9.62 -1.10
C GLU A 46 -2.24 -9.75 -0.11
N GLY A 47 -2.82 -8.61 0.23
CA GLY A 47 -3.98 -8.57 1.13
C GLY A 47 -3.64 -8.60 2.60
N VAL A 48 -2.37 -8.71 2.96
CA VAL A 48 -1.94 -8.75 4.35
C VAL A 48 -1.34 -7.42 4.75
N LYS A 49 -1.85 -6.84 5.81
CA LYS A 49 -1.38 -5.53 6.27
C LYS A 49 0.07 -5.64 6.73
N GLN A 50 0.92 -4.77 6.20
CA GLN A 50 2.33 -4.71 6.56
C GLN A 50 2.62 -3.55 7.50
N LYS A 51 2.02 -2.41 7.23
CA LYS A 51 2.24 -1.20 8.01
C LYS A 51 0.97 -0.38 8.05
N GLU A 52 0.88 0.43 9.08
CA GLU A 52 -0.28 1.28 9.27
C GLU A 52 0.19 2.60 9.87
N PHE A 53 -0.33 3.69 9.34
CA PHE A 53 -0.05 5.00 9.89
C PHE A 53 -1.36 5.68 10.25
N LYS A 54 -1.46 6.10 11.49
CA LYS A 54 -2.61 6.86 11.96
C LYS A 54 -2.08 8.09 12.70
N PRO A 55 -2.29 9.29 12.15
CA PRO A 55 -1.82 10.47 12.85
C PRO A 55 -2.55 10.61 14.18
N SER A 56 -1.81 11.01 15.18
CA SER A 56 -2.39 11.31 16.48
C SER A 56 -2.79 12.76 16.51
N ASN A 57 -3.99 13.01 16.89
CA ASN A 57 -4.41 14.39 17.06
C ASN A 57 -4.68 14.67 18.52
#